data_f7fab1ed666911ba8437a2fa139a9c9c
#
_entry.id   f7fab1ed666911ba8437a2fa139a9c9c
#
_cell.length_a   1.000
_cell.length_b   1.000
_cell.length_c   1.000
_cell.angle_alpha   90.00
_cell.angle_beta   90.00
_cell.angle_gamma   90.00
#
_symmetry.space_group_name_H-M   'P 1'
#
loop_
_entity.id
_entity.type
_entity.pdbx_description
1 polymer ?
#
loop_
_entity_poly.entity_id
_entity_poly.type
_entity_poly.pdbx_seq_one_letter_code
_entity_poly.pdbx_strand_id
1 'polypeptide(L)'
;VAGEREGFADARGTLFFEIARILEAKRPSYFILENVPGLLSHDKGRTFCTILSTLSELGYHVEWKVLNSKDFGVPQARKRVYIVGYFDFRCAGKVLPEPETNGAALVQVRAGSQGKRVYSPRGLSCTLTSQAGGMGGKTGFYDVGVPIKENTKLGYKLAREGDSIDLG
;
A
#
# COMPACT_ATOMS: atom_id res chain seq x y z
N VAL A 1 14.74 -5.05 -7.65
CA VAL A 1 16.18 -4.81 -7.57
C VAL A 1 16.51 -4.60 -6.11
N ALA A 2 17.16 -5.58 -5.48
CA ALA A 2 17.69 -5.46 -4.14
C ALA A 2 18.98 -4.64 -4.22
N GLY A 3 18.88 -3.32 -4.02
CA GLY A 3 20.05 -2.48 -3.82
C GLY A 3 20.71 -2.82 -2.48
N GLU A 4 22.00 -2.80 -2.41
CA GLU A 4 22.78 -2.99 -1.20
C GLU A 4 22.27 -2.07 -0.09
N ARG A 5 22.02 -2.64 1.08
CA ARG A 5 21.42 -1.95 2.23
C ARG A 5 22.56 -1.41 3.10
N GLU A 6 23.32 -0.49 2.57
CA GLU A 6 24.26 0.28 3.39
C GLU A 6 23.47 1.21 4.33
N GLY A 7 23.93 1.34 5.57
CA GLY A 7 23.25 2.11 6.63
C GLY A 7 23.13 3.61 6.34
N PHE A 8 23.10 4.45 7.37
CA PHE A 8 23.03 5.92 7.23
C PHE A 8 24.15 6.57 6.41
N ALA A 9 25.22 5.81 6.05
CA ALA A 9 26.23 6.24 5.12
C ALA A 9 25.76 6.30 3.65
N ASP A 10 24.61 5.67 3.31
CA ASP A 10 24.00 5.74 2.00
C ASP A 10 23.32 7.12 1.80
N ALA A 11 23.29 7.60 0.55
CA ALA A 11 22.63 8.85 0.14
C ALA A 11 21.17 8.97 0.63
N ARG A 12 20.47 7.85 0.85
CA ARG A 12 19.11 7.80 1.42
C ARG A 12 19.07 8.08 2.92
N GLY A 13 20.13 7.77 3.66
CA GLY A 13 20.26 8.12 5.07
C GLY A 13 20.52 9.61 5.25
N THR A 14 21.30 10.23 4.35
CA THR A 14 21.55 11.68 4.33
C THR A 14 20.28 12.48 4.08
N LEU A 15 19.35 11.99 3.28
CA LEU A 15 18.04 12.64 3.03
C LEU A 15 17.22 12.84 4.31
N PHE A 16 17.25 11.90 5.26
CA PHE A 16 16.54 12.08 6.53
C PHE A 16 17.14 13.24 7.34
N PHE A 17 18.46 13.38 7.38
CA PHE A 17 19.09 14.49 8.10
C PHE A 17 18.82 15.85 7.44
N GLU A 18 18.62 15.92 6.12
CA GLU A 18 18.12 17.13 5.48
C GLU A 18 16.68 17.47 5.89
N ILE A 19 15.81 16.45 6.04
CA ILE A 19 14.47 16.65 6.61
C ILE A 19 14.59 17.18 8.04
N ALA A 20 15.42 16.58 8.89
CA ALA A 20 15.63 17.01 10.27
C ALA A 20 16.12 18.48 10.33
N ARG A 21 17.05 18.86 9.49
CA ARG A 21 17.55 20.24 9.36
C ARG A 21 16.43 21.22 8.97
N ILE A 22 15.54 20.83 8.05
CA ILE A 22 14.39 21.65 7.65
C ILE A 22 13.40 21.79 8.81
N LEU A 23 13.10 20.68 9.51
CA LEU A 23 12.20 20.69 10.68
C LEU A 23 12.75 21.58 11.80
N GLU A 24 14.05 21.52 12.06
CA GLU A 24 14.73 22.39 13.02
C GLU A 24 14.62 23.87 12.64
N ALA A 25 14.91 24.20 11.38
CA ALA A 25 14.93 25.58 10.90
C ALA A 25 13.52 26.19 10.76
N LYS A 26 12.54 25.40 10.31
CA LYS A 26 11.18 25.89 9.99
C LYS A 26 10.17 25.68 11.11
N ARG A 27 10.44 24.73 12.02
CA ARG A 27 9.59 24.44 13.18
C ARG A 27 8.09 24.33 12.83
N PRO A 28 7.68 23.56 11.79
CA PRO A 28 6.26 23.40 11.49
C PRO A 28 5.54 22.80 12.69
N SER A 29 4.28 23.18 12.91
CA SER A 29 3.48 22.68 14.05
C SER A 29 3.26 21.17 13.99
N TYR A 30 3.27 20.60 12.79
CA TYR A 30 3.18 19.16 12.53
C TYR A 30 3.88 18.80 11.21
N PHE A 31 4.22 17.53 11.06
CA PHE A 31 4.72 16.95 9.82
C PHE A 31 4.22 15.52 9.66
N ILE A 32 4.24 15.02 8.45
CA ILE A 32 3.99 13.62 8.11
C ILE A 32 5.12 13.15 7.21
N LEU A 33 5.76 12.03 7.57
CA LEU A 33 6.75 11.34 6.74
C LEU A 33 6.21 9.96 6.34
N GLU A 34 6.55 9.51 5.14
CA GLU A 34 6.17 8.20 4.62
C GLU A 34 7.41 7.39 4.25
N ASN A 35 7.38 6.10 4.52
CA ASN A 35 8.45 5.20 4.10
C ASN A 35 7.93 3.78 3.89
N VAL A 36 8.77 2.92 3.30
CA VAL A 36 8.49 1.50 3.13
C VAL A 36 8.59 0.76 4.48
N PRO A 37 7.82 -0.34 4.71
CA PRO A 37 7.88 -1.10 5.97
C PRO A 37 9.28 -1.66 6.31
N GLY A 38 10.12 -1.86 5.30
CA GLY A 38 11.51 -2.29 5.50
C GLY A 38 12.35 -1.36 6.38
N LEU A 39 11.94 -0.08 6.53
CA LEU A 39 12.57 0.86 7.44
C LEU A 39 12.59 0.36 8.89
N LEU A 40 11.52 -0.29 9.34
CA LEU A 40 11.39 -0.77 10.72
C LEU A 40 12.42 -1.85 11.09
N SER A 41 12.83 -2.67 10.12
CA SER A 41 13.81 -3.75 10.32
C SER A 41 15.20 -3.40 9.79
N HIS A 42 15.36 -2.24 9.15
CA HIS A 42 16.63 -1.82 8.60
C HIS A 42 17.69 -1.69 9.71
N ASP A 43 18.86 -2.27 9.47
CA ASP A 43 19.96 -2.31 10.43
C ASP A 43 19.50 -2.77 11.84
N LYS A 44 18.74 -3.87 11.90
CA LYS A 44 18.17 -4.43 13.15
C LYS A 44 17.32 -3.42 13.93
N GLY A 45 16.66 -2.48 13.25
CA GLY A 45 15.83 -1.42 13.83
C GLY A 45 16.59 -0.16 14.24
N ARG A 46 17.92 -0.15 14.22
CA ARG A 46 18.74 1.02 14.66
C ARG A 46 18.44 2.27 13.86
N THR A 47 18.27 2.13 12.54
CA THR A 47 17.91 3.25 11.67
C THR A 47 16.60 3.91 12.10
N PHE A 48 15.59 3.11 12.39
CA PHE A 48 14.29 3.64 12.82
C PHE A 48 14.36 4.30 14.20
N CYS A 49 15.10 3.69 15.14
CA CYS A 49 15.34 4.29 16.46
C CYS A 49 16.05 5.64 16.33
N THR A 50 17.07 5.77 15.47
CA THR A 50 17.77 7.05 15.24
C THR A 50 16.81 8.10 14.69
N ILE A 51 15.94 7.75 13.74
CA ILE A 51 14.91 8.67 13.22
C ILE A 51 14.02 9.18 14.34
N LEU A 52 13.48 8.28 15.17
CA LEU A 52 12.58 8.66 16.27
C LEU A 52 13.30 9.53 17.31
N SER A 53 14.54 9.19 17.71
CA SER A 53 15.34 9.96 18.65
C SER A 53 15.59 11.37 18.13
N THR A 54 16.07 11.50 16.88
CA THR A 54 16.34 12.80 16.27
C THR A 54 15.08 13.69 16.23
N LEU A 55 13.93 13.14 15.84
CA LEU A 55 12.68 13.89 15.81
C LEU A 55 12.20 14.31 17.21
N SER A 56 12.41 13.45 18.22
CA SER A 56 12.11 13.75 19.62
C SER A 56 13.06 14.82 20.19
N GLU A 57 14.35 14.77 19.84
CA GLU A 57 15.34 15.80 20.24
C GLU A 57 15.00 17.17 19.67
N LEU A 58 14.37 17.23 18.48
CA LEU A 58 13.82 18.45 17.92
C LEU A 58 12.56 18.97 18.66
N GLY A 59 12.08 18.24 19.68
CA GLY A 59 10.95 18.60 20.53
C GLY A 59 9.60 18.15 20.01
N TYR A 60 9.53 17.30 18.98
CA TYR A 60 8.28 16.75 18.49
C TYR A 60 7.83 15.54 19.30
N HIS A 61 6.55 15.46 19.62
CA HIS A 61 5.89 14.21 19.94
C HIS A 61 5.73 13.41 18.65
N VAL A 62 6.14 12.15 18.65
CA VAL A 62 6.18 11.33 17.43
C VAL A 62 5.32 10.08 17.59
N GLU A 63 4.43 9.87 16.64
CA GLU A 63 3.65 8.64 16.47
C GLU A 63 4.00 8.00 15.14
N TRP A 64 3.84 6.69 15.05
CA TRP A 64 4.00 5.98 13.79
C TRP A 64 3.05 4.79 13.69
N LYS A 65 2.67 4.45 12.46
CA LYS A 65 1.79 3.32 12.17
C LYS A 65 2.09 2.75 10.79
N VAL A 66 1.97 1.43 10.64
CA VAL A 66 1.98 0.78 9.32
C VAL A 66 0.55 0.74 8.83
N LEU A 67 0.25 1.48 7.78
CA LEU A 67 -1.06 1.50 7.15
C LEU A 67 -1.00 0.81 5.79
N ASN A 68 -2.10 0.22 5.39
CA ASN A 68 -2.25 -0.40 4.08
C ASN A 68 -3.42 0.25 3.35
N SER A 69 -3.17 0.81 2.16
CA SER A 69 -4.20 1.52 1.40
C SER A 69 -5.48 0.71 1.15
N LYS A 70 -5.38 -0.63 1.06
CA LYS A 70 -6.55 -1.50 0.93
C LYS A 70 -7.54 -1.40 2.09
N ASP A 71 -7.07 -1.04 3.28
CA ASP A 71 -7.86 -0.97 4.51
C ASP A 71 -8.62 0.38 4.61
N PHE A 72 -8.49 1.25 3.58
CA PHE A 72 -9.11 2.56 3.45
C PHE A 72 -9.90 2.72 2.13
N GLY A 73 -10.47 1.63 1.62
CA GLY A 73 -11.28 1.64 0.42
C GLY A 73 -10.53 1.80 -0.91
N VAL A 74 -9.19 1.86 -0.87
CA VAL A 74 -8.38 1.94 -2.09
C VAL A 74 -8.13 0.53 -2.63
N PRO A 75 -8.46 0.22 -3.90
CA PRO A 75 -8.28 -1.10 -4.49
C PRO A 75 -6.80 -1.42 -4.79
N GLN A 76 -5.92 -1.19 -3.85
CA GLN A 76 -4.50 -1.46 -3.95
C GLN A 76 -3.91 -1.82 -2.59
N ALA A 77 -3.29 -2.99 -2.49
CA ALA A 77 -2.58 -3.37 -1.27
C ALA A 77 -1.17 -2.74 -1.24
N ARG A 78 -1.05 -1.58 -0.60
CA ARG A 78 0.21 -0.83 -0.46
C ARG A 78 0.47 -0.51 1.00
N LYS A 79 1.34 -1.29 1.64
CA LYS A 79 1.77 -1.04 3.02
C LYS A 79 2.84 0.04 3.08
N ARG A 80 2.68 1.00 3.99
CA ARG A 80 3.64 2.07 4.26
C ARG A 80 3.72 2.37 5.75
N VAL A 81 4.91 2.79 6.19
CA VAL A 81 5.10 3.38 7.51
C VAL A 81 4.80 4.86 7.39
N TYR A 82 3.88 5.35 8.19
CA TYR A 82 3.65 6.78 8.38
C TYR A 82 4.20 7.18 9.73
N ILE A 83 4.97 8.27 9.77
CA ILE A 83 5.52 8.87 10.98
C ILE A 83 4.96 10.29 11.05
N VAL A 84 4.29 10.61 12.13
CA VAL A 84 3.68 11.92 12.37
C VAL A 84 4.36 12.56 13.57
N GLY A 85 4.75 13.82 13.42
CA GLY A 85 5.26 14.60 14.53
C GLY A 85 4.45 15.88 14.74
N TYR A 86 4.27 16.27 15.99
CA TYR A 86 3.54 17.47 16.40
C TYR A 86 4.07 18.00 17.73
N PHE A 87 3.85 19.29 18.01
CA PHE A 87 4.22 19.89 19.31
C PHE A 87 3.12 19.78 20.37
N ASP A 88 1.87 19.73 19.95
CA ASP A 88 0.75 19.68 20.88
C ASP A 88 0.43 18.25 21.30
N PHE A 89 0.79 17.87 22.53
CA PHE A 89 0.52 16.56 23.11
C PHE A 89 -0.97 16.17 23.10
N ARG A 90 -1.89 17.12 23.04
CA ARG A 90 -3.33 16.82 22.91
C ARG A 90 -3.70 16.11 21.62
N CYS A 91 -2.79 16.10 20.63
CA CYS A 91 -2.93 15.36 19.39
C CYS A 91 -2.62 13.86 19.53
N ALA A 92 -2.05 13.43 20.66
CA ALA A 92 -1.62 12.04 20.88
C ALA A 92 -2.76 11.05 20.66
N GLY A 93 -2.52 10.04 19.83
CA GLY A 93 -3.48 9.00 19.46
C GLY A 93 -4.65 9.45 18.57
N LYS A 94 -4.62 10.69 18.04
CA LYS A 94 -5.73 11.25 17.25
C LYS A 94 -5.40 11.49 15.78
N VAL A 95 -4.12 11.46 15.42
CA VAL A 95 -3.67 11.86 14.08
C VAL A 95 -3.66 10.71 13.09
N LEU A 96 -3.15 9.54 13.53
CA LEU A 96 -3.11 8.37 12.67
C LEU A 96 -4.45 7.63 12.70
N PRO A 97 -5.10 7.44 11.52
CA PRO A 97 -6.43 6.83 11.47
C PRO A 97 -6.38 5.35 11.84
N GLU A 98 -7.51 4.84 12.37
CA GLU A 98 -7.76 3.42 12.42
C GLU A 98 -8.23 2.93 11.04
N PRO A 99 -7.80 1.73 10.61
CA PRO A 99 -8.28 1.14 9.36
C PRO A 99 -9.80 0.98 9.39
N GLU A 100 -10.46 1.45 8.35
CA GLU A 100 -11.87 1.12 8.14
C GLU A 100 -11.96 -0.34 7.68
N THR A 101 -12.51 -1.20 8.53
CA THR A 101 -12.77 -2.61 8.17
C THR A 101 -14.05 -2.71 7.36
N ASN A 102 -14.04 -2.19 6.15
CA ASN A 102 -15.23 -2.14 5.28
C ASN A 102 -15.59 -3.49 4.64
N GLY A 103 -15.09 -4.60 5.16
CA GLY A 103 -15.47 -5.94 4.68
C GLY A 103 -15.10 -6.28 3.22
N ALA A 104 -14.58 -5.33 2.46
CA ALA A 104 -14.13 -5.55 1.10
C ALA A 104 -12.81 -6.32 1.10
N ALA A 105 -12.88 -7.64 1.01
CA ALA A 105 -11.72 -8.50 0.91
C ALA A 105 -11.27 -8.67 -0.55
N LEU A 106 -9.99 -8.97 -0.75
CA LEU A 106 -9.50 -9.48 -2.03
C LEU A 106 -10.06 -10.89 -2.20
N VAL A 107 -11.05 -11.06 -3.07
CA VAL A 107 -11.70 -12.35 -3.30
C VAL A 107 -10.99 -13.08 -4.43
N GLN A 108 -10.19 -14.11 -4.08
CA GLN A 108 -9.57 -14.99 -5.07
C GLN A 108 -10.55 -16.09 -5.49
N VAL A 109 -10.91 -16.12 -6.77
CA VAL A 109 -11.84 -17.10 -7.35
C VAL A 109 -11.09 -18.37 -7.74
N ARG A 110 -9.88 -18.24 -8.26
CA ARG A 110 -9.03 -19.38 -8.68
C ARG A 110 -7.63 -19.25 -8.13
N ALA A 111 -7.14 -20.34 -7.52
CA ALA A 111 -5.77 -20.42 -7.03
C ALA A 111 -4.76 -20.54 -8.18
N GLY A 112 -3.51 -20.17 -7.93
CA GLY A 112 -2.42 -20.27 -8.89
C GLY A 112 -1.15 -19.59 -8.42
N SER A 113 -0.08 -19.66 -9.23
CA SER A 113 1.10 -18.82 -9.03
C SER A 113 0.73 -17.34 -9.18
N GLN A 114 1.56 -16.43 -8.72
CA GLN A 114 1.23 -15.00 -8.60
C GLN A 114 0.61 -14.39 -9.88
N GLY A 115 1.09 -14.72 -11.07
CA GLY A 115 0.55 -14.20 -12.33
C GLY A 115 -0.64 -14.99 -12.90
N LYS A 116 -1.04 -16.13 -12.28
CA LYS A 116 -2.12 -17.01 -12.76
C LYS A 116 -3.33 -17.06 -11.82
N ARG A 117 -3.34 -16.27 -10.77
CA ARG A 117 -4.49 -16.16 -9.86
C ARG A 117 -5.62 -15.42 -10.56
N VAL A 118 -6.85 -15.83 -10.30
CA VAL A 118 -8.04 -15.16 -10.78
C VAL A 118 -8.78 -14.55 -9.60
N TYR A 119 -9.17 -13.30 -9.73
CA TYR A 119 -9.83 -12.53 -8.68
C TYR A 119 -11.23 -12.10 -9.12
N SER A 120 -12.13 -11.97 -8.17
CA SER A 120 -13.46 -11.40 -8.40
C SER A 120 -13.35 -9.89 -8.67
N PRO A 121 -14.03 -9.36 -9.68
CA PRO A 121 -14.06 -7.92 -9.93
C PRO A 121 -14.87 -7.14 -8.88
N ARG A 122 -15.60 -7.85 -8.01
CA ARG A 122 -16.42 -7.25 -6.93
C ARG A 122 -15.64 -7.04 -5.63
N GLY A 123 -14.42 -7.57 -5.54
CA GLY A 123 -13.52 -7.38 -4.38
C GLY A 123 -12.52 -6.27 -4.59
N LEU A 124 -11.61 -6.10 -3.62
CA LEU A 124 -10.45 -5.23 -3.77
C LEU A 124 -9.52 -5.75 -4.87
N SER A 125 -8.88 -4.86 -5.61
CA SER A 125 -7.89 -5.27 -6.60
C SER A 125 -6.56 -5.65 -5.94
N CYS A 126 -5.81 -6.55 -6.56
CA CYS A 126 -4.45 -6.83 -6.15
C CYS A 126 -3.52 -5.65 -6.49
N THR A 127 -2.40 -5.55 -5.77
CA THR A 127 -1.39 -4.50 -6.00
C THR A 127 -0.86 -4.57 -7.43
N LEU A 128 -0.91 -3.46 -8.15
CA LEU A 128 -0.23 -3.32 -9.43
C LEU A 128 1.29 -3.35 -9.22
N THR A 129 1.97 -4.15 -9.99
CA THR A 129 3.44 -4.23 -9.99
C THR A 129 4.00 -3.50 -11.21
N SER A 130 5.28 -3.17 -11.20
CA SER A 130 5.96 -2.53 -12.34
C SER A 130 5.95 -3.38 -13.63
N GLN A 131 5.58 -4.66 -13.51
CA GLN A 131 5.40 -5.59 -14.62
C GLN A 131 3.93 -5.98 -14.78
N ALA A 132 3.00 -5.18 -14.28
CA ALA A 132 1.57 -5.35 -14.51
C ALA A 132 1.27 -4.96 -15.96
N GLY A 133 0.80 -5.91 -16.71
CA GLY A 133 0.44 -5.73 -18.12
C GLY A 133 0.60 -7.03 -18.91
N GLY A 134 -0.08 -7.11 -20.04
CA GLY A 134 -0.13 -8.31 -20.87
C GLY A 134 -0.93 -9.47 -20.24
N MET A 135 -0.90 -10.62 -20.86
CA MET A 135 -1.63 -11.82 -20.43
C MET A 135 -1.10 -12.34 -19.10
N GLY A 136 -1.73 -11.93 -18.00
CA GLY A 136 -1.49 -12.48 -16.69
C GLY A 136 -0.17 -12.11 -16.04
N GLY A 137 0.40 -10.97 -16.34
CA GLY A 137 1.61 -10.49 -15.68
C GLY A 137 1.61 -10.80 -14.16
N LYS A 138 2.48 -10.28 -13.38
CA LYS A 138 2.56 -10.61 -11.93
C LYS A 138 1.33 -10.18 -11.10
N THR A 139 0.37 -9.52 -11.72
CA THR A 139 -0.84 -9.00 -11.05
C THR A 139 -1.97 -10.04 -10.97
N GLY A 140 -2.06 -10.99 -11.92
CA GLY A 140 -3.18 -11.94 -12.02
C GLY A 140 -4.30 -11.46 -12.95
N PHE A 141 -5.38 -12.23 -13.01
CA PHE A 141 -6.55 -11.99 -13.84
C PHE A 141 -7.76 -11.61 -12.99
N TYR A 142 -8.76 -10.99 -13.62
CA TYR A 142 -10.09 -10.80 -13.04
C TYR A 142 -11.12 -11.60 -13.82
N ASP A 143 -12.02 -12.25 -13.08
CA ASP A 143 -13.15 -12.96 -13.67
C ASP A 143 -14.26 -11.97 -14.04
N VAL A 144 -14.21 -11.47 -15.25
CA VAL A 144 -15.21 -10.53 -15.80
C VAL A 144 -16.27 -11.22 -16.66
N GLY A 145 -16.15 -12.54 -16.83
CA GLY A 145 -17.00 -13.32 -17.74
C GLY A 145 -16.59 -13.16 -19.22
N VAL A 146 -17.10 -14.06 -20.05
CA VAL A 146 -16.88 -14.05 -21.50
C VAL A 146 -18.12 -13.42 -22.17
N PRO A 147 -17.97 -12.37 -23.00
CA PRO A 147 -19.09 -11.82 -23.73
C PRO A 147 -19.55 -12.80 -24.81
N ILE A 148 -20.82 -13.22 -24.73
CA ILE A 148 -21.47 -14.09 -25.71
C ILE A 148 -22.52 -13.26 -26.44
N LYS A 149 -22.55 -13.38 -27.78
CA LYS A 149 -23.56 -12.71 -28.60
C LYS A 149 -24.94 -13.23 -28.23
N GLU A 150 -25.84 -12.34 -27.89
CA GLU A 150 -27.21 -12.66 -27.52
C GLU A 150 -28.18 -11.64 -28.12
N ASN A 151 -29.40 -12.07 -28.39
CA ASN A 151 -30.45 -11.21 -28.97
C ASN A 151 -31.10 -10.34 -27.89
N THR A 152 -30.32 -9.58 -27.14
CA THR A 152 -30.75 -8.64 -26.09
C THR A 152 -30.48 -7.20 -26.52
N LYS A 153 -31.01 -6.22 -25.79
CA LYS A 153 -30.75 -4.79 -26.04
C LYS A 153 -29.26 -4.44 -26.02
N LEU A 154 -28.44 -5.18 -25.27
CA LEU A 154 -26.96 -4.99 -25.19
C LEU A 154 -26.23 -5.78 -26.27
N GLY A 155 -26.90 -6.72 -26.99
CA GLY A 155 -26.28 -7.54 -28.02
C GLY A 155 -25.35 -8.65 -27.52
N TYR A 156 -25.11 -8.74 -26.21
CA TYR A 156 -24.30 -9.78 -25.58
C TYR A 156 -24.69 -9.99 -24.11
N LYS A 157 -24.33 -11.15 -23.56
CA LYS A 157 -24.27 -11.41 -22.11
C LYS A 157 -22.90 -11.89 -21.71
N LEU A 158 -22.55 -11.76 -20.44
CA LEU A 158 -21.32 -12.31 -19.89
C LEU A 158 -21.59 -13.73 -19.38
N ALA A 159 -20.96 -14.72 -20.00
CA ALA A 159 -20.94 -16.09 -19.49
C ALA A 159 -19.78 -16.31 -18.53
N ARG A 160 -20.03 -17.10 -17.49
CA ARG A 160 -19.08 -17.49 -16.45
C ARG A 160 -18.93 -19.00 -16.39
N GLU A 161 -17.93 -19.48 -15.65
CA GLU A 161 -17.74 -20.90 -15.37
C GLU A 161 -19.04 -21.47 -14.73
N GLY A 162 -19.58 -22.51 -15.31
CA GLY A 162 -20.87 -23.13 -14.90
C GLY A 162 -22.08 -22.68 -15.69
N ASP A 163 -21.99 -21.66 -16.52
CA ASP A 163 -23.09 -21.26 -17.40
C ASP A 163 -23.22 -22.25 -18.58
N SER A 164 -24.44 -22.70 -18.82
CA SER A 164 -24.78 -23.43 -20.06
C SER A 164 -24.76 -22.45 -21.23
N ILE A 165 -23.91 -22.72 -22.23
CA ILE A 165 -23.84 -21.93 -23.45
C ILE A 165 -24.48 -22.77 -24.54
N ASP A 166 -25.62 -22.31 -25.06
CA ASP A 166 -26.16 -22.85 -26.29
C ASP A 166 -25.45 -22.17 -27.47
N LEU A 167 -24.73 -22.96 -28.22
CA LEU A 167 -23.95 -22.48 -29.36
C LEU A 167 -24.75 -22.55 -30.69
N GLY A 168 -26.11 -22.87 -30.61
CA GLY A 168 -27.04 -22.78 -31.74
C GLY A 168 -26.65 -23.54 -32.99
#